data_e40670f732aa91b54f7d033cd84c2f0b
#
_entry.id   e40670f732aa91b54f7d033cd84c2f0b
#
_cell.length_a   1.000
_cell.length_b   1.000
_cell.length_c   1.000
_cell.angle_alpha   90.00
_cell.angle_beta   90.00
_cell.angle_gamma   90.00
#
_symmetry.space_group_name_H-M   'P 1'
#
loop_
_entity.id
_entity.type
_entity.pdbx_description
1 polymer ?
#
loop_
_entity_poly.entity_id
_entity_poly.type
_entity_poly.pdbx_seq_one_letter_code
_entity_poly.pdbx_strand_id
1 'polypeptide(L)'
;MQKDIALKQLAEHEDVFAEVFNQLAFGGKNIITPGELTELPTEAIVMEMEGQLREKRRDIVKADRRGQCYHLIFDLENQDRIDYTMPVRIMGYEVASYEKQIREMAAINQKEDSHSLNRLKEGQRLAPVVSLILYWGKEPWEKPRCLHDMLEFSEDIEEVIKPLISAYPINLVDMSQLTEEERQNLTTDIRLLADYVAYRKDPYKRKNILRDMSYKIRHWKETLTALAAIAGDKRYTQMIKAWEDKIPQEDGEEEHDMCEMLEEIWSEAKEEGIKEGIKEGIKEGIGALIKLCKNFQVSRQETLQKILESFSLPQQEAEEYLAMYW
;
A
#
# COMPACT_ATOMS: atom_id res chain seq x y z
N MET A 1 2.32 8.50 4.56
CA MET A 1 3.13 7.91 5.67
C MET A 1 2.60 6.56 6.15
N GLN A 2 1.37 6.40 6.66
CA GLN A 2 0.87 5.07 7.09
C GLN A 2 0.66 4.10 5.91
N LYS A 3 0.18 4.61 4.77
CA LYS A 3 -0.08 3.81 3.56
C LYS A 3 1.22 3.27 2.95
N ASP A 4 2.23 4.11 2.82
CA ASP A 4 3.52 3.71 2.26
C ASP A 4 4.20 2.63 3.11
N ILE A 5 4.10 2.75 4.45
CA ILE A 5 4.63 1.74 5.38
C ILE A 5 3.91 0.40 5.22
N ALA A 6 2.58 0.41 5.13
CA ALA A 6 1.79 -0.82 4.99
C ALA A 6 2.05 -1.53 3.67
N LEU A 7 2.12 -0.77 2.56
CA LEU A 7 2.45 -1.32 1.24
C LEU A 7 3.89 -1.85 1.19
N LYS A 8 4.82 -1.16 1.86
CA LYS A 8 6.20 -1.61 2.00
C LYS A 8 6.27 -2.95 2.72
N GLN A 9 5.59 -3.09 3.87
CA GLN A 9 5.60 -4.34 4.65
C GLN A 9 5.11 -5.53 3.82
N LEU A 10 4.02 -5.38 3.05
CA LEU A 10 3.57 -6.44 2.16
C LEU A 10 4.58 -6.75 1.06
N ALA A 11 5.16 -5.72 0.44
CA ALA A 11 6.13 -5.90 -0.64
C ALA A 11 7.52 -6.38 -0.16
N GLU A 12 7.80 -6.41 1.15
CA GLU A 12 9.01 -7.01 1.73
C GLU A 12 9.00 -8.54 1.63
N HIS A 13 7.82 -9.20 1.57
CA HIS A 13 7.70 -10.62 1.35
C HIS A 13 8.26 -11.01 -0.02
N GLU A 14 9.10 -12.04 -0.05
CA GLU A 14 9.89 -12.38 -1.25
C GLU A 14 9.04 -12.86 -2.41
N ASP A 15 7.94 -13.56 -2.16
CA ASP A 15 6.99 -14.01 -3.17
C ASP A 15 6.27 -12.82 -3.82
N VAL A 16 5.80 -11.86 -3.01
CA VAL A 16 5.18 -10.62 -3.49
C VAL A 16 6.18 -9.77 -4.27
N PHE A 17 7.39 -9.60 -3.72
CA PHE A 17 8.46 -8.84 -4.36
C PHE A 17 8.83 -9.43 -5.72
N ALA A 18 9.07 -10.74 -5.77
CA ALA A 18 9.45 -11.44 -7.00
C ALA A 18 8.33 -11.34 -8.04
N GLU A 19 7.07 -11.54 -7.65
CA GLU A 19 5.94 -11.45 -8.57
C GLU A 19 5.80 -10.05 -9.16
N VAL A 20 5.88 -9.00 -8.32
CA VAL A 20 5.78 -7.61 -8.77
C VAL A 20 6.79 -7.31 -9.87
N PHE A 21 8.05 -7.68 -9.71
CA PHE A 21 9.05 -7.49 -10.76
C PHE A 21 8.82 -8.41 -11.97
N ASN A 22 8.58 -9.69 -11.73
CA ASN A 22 8.41 -10.67 -12.82
C ASN A 22 7.21 -10.32 -13.71
N GLN A 23 6.08 -9.97 -13.12
CA GLN A 23 4.86 -9.67 -13.87
C GLN A 23 4.84 -8.25 -14.43
N LEU A 24 5.16 -7.24 -13.59
CA LEU A 24 4.94 -5.85 -13.93
C LEU A 24 6.15 -5.17 -14.60
N ALA A 25 7.38 -5.60 -14.28
CA ALA A 25 8.58 -5.04 -14.90
C ALA A 25 9.12 -5.91 -16.04
N PHE A 26 9.04 -7.24 -15.92
CA PHE A 26 9.66 -8.17 -16.87
C PHE A 26 8.66 -8.85 -17.82
N GLY A 27 7.41 -8.40 -17.80
CA GLY A 27 6.38 -8.87 -18.75
C GLY A 27 6.08 -10.36 -18.60
N GLY A 28 5.98 -10.87 -17.37
CA GLY A 28 5.66 -12.27 -17.04
C GLY A 28 6.86 -13.23 -17.11
N LYS A 29 8.08 -12.72 -17.28
CA LYS A 29 9.28 -13.58 -17.25
C LYS A 29 9.74 -13.81 -15.81
N ASN A 30 9.90 -15.07 -15.43
CA ASN A 30 10.42 -15.45 -14.11
C ASN A 30 11.94 -15.24 -14.04
N ILE A 31 12.37 -14.03 -13.76
CA ILE A 31 13.77 -13.63 -13.60
C ILE A 31 14.19 -13.72 -12.14
N ILE A 32 13.28 -13.39 -11.23
CA ILE A 32 13.48 -13.44 -9.79
C ILE A 32 12.83 -14.70 -9.24
N THR A 33 13.59 -15.47 -8.46
CA THR A 33 13.10 -16.62 -7.69
C THR A 33 12.98 -16.21 -6.22
N PRO A 34 11.81 -16.35 -5.58
CA PRO A 34 11.72 -16.18 -4.13
C PRO A 34 12.72 -17.10 -3.40
N GLY A 35 13.33 -16.65 -2.32
CA GLY A 35 14.34 -17.40 -1.57
C GLY A 35 15.78 -17.22 -2.07
N GLU A 36 15.99 -16.63 -3.25
CA GLU A 36 17.34 -16.37 -3.80
C GLU A 36 17.81 -14.93 -3.63
N LEU A 37 16.96 -14.07 -3.05
CA LEU A 37 17.23 -12.66 -2.86
C LEU A 37 17.98 -12.41 -1.54
N THR A 38 18.85 -11.41 -1.56
CA THR A 38 19.51 -10.87 -0.38
C THR A 38 19.05 -9.45 -0.16
N GLU A 39 18.59 -9.12 1.04
CA GLU A 39 18.26 -7.75 1.39
C GLU A 39 19.49 -6.87 1.41
N LEU A 40 19.34 -5.65 0.90
CA LEU A 40 20.36 -4.62 0.93
C LEU A 40 19.92 -3.45 1.78
N PRO A 41 20.87 -2.66 2.35
CA PRO A 41 20.55 -1.45 3.06
C PRO A 41 19.76 -0.48 2.17
N THR A 42 18.65 0.05 2.69
CA THR A 42 17.80 1.01 2.00
C THR A 42 18.35 2.43 2.02
N GLU A 43 19.36 2.67 2.83
CA GLU A 43 19.99 3.98 3.00
C GLU A 43 20.90 4.29 1.80
N ALA A 44 20.58 5.36 1.10
CA ALA A 44 21.47 5.93 0.07
C ALA A 44 22.09 7.23 0.61
N ILE A 45 23.39 7.23 0.80
CA ILE A 45 24.11 8.44 1.21
C ILE A 45 24.38 9.25 -0.04
N VAL A 46 23.76 10.43 -0.13
CA VAL A 46 24.05 11.42 -1.19
C VAL A 46 24.82 12.55 -0.53
N MET A 47 26.06 12.78 -0.99
CA MET A 47 26.84 13.95 -0.56
C MET A 47 26.23 15.22 -1.18
N GLU A 48 25.77 16.15 -0.34
CA GLU A 48 25.46 17.50 -0.79
C GLU A 48 26.72 18.38 -0.86
N MET A 49 26.73 19.38 -1.76
CA MET A 49 27.88 20.28 -2.02
C MET A 49 28.27 21.16 -0.82
N GLU A 50 27.46 21.22 0.23
CA GLU A 50 27.73 22.01 1.45
C GLU A 50 28.24 21.16 2.62
N GLY A 51 28.66 19.91 2.39
CA GLY A 51 29.22 19.03 3.44
C GLY A 51 28.19 18.43 4.38
N GLN A 52 26.89 18.62 4.13
CA GLN A 52 25.82 17.92 4.83
C GLN A 52 25.51 16.62 4.10
N LEU A 53 25.63 15.49 4.81
CA LEU A 53 25.16 14.18 4.35
C LEU A 53 23.65 14.17 4.47
N ARG A 54 22.94 14.20 3.33
CA ARG A 54 21.52 13.87 3.31
C ARG A 54 21.36 12.39 3.03
N GLU A 55 20.76 11.71 3.98
CA GLU A 55 20.33 10.34 3.86
C GLU A 55 19.02 10.32 3.06
N LYS A 56 19.04 9.73 1.86
CA LYS A 56 17.83 9.38 1.13
C LYS A 56 17.52 7.92 1.41
N ARG A 57 16.29 7.64 1.84
CA ARG A 57 15.85 6.27 2.09
C ARG A 57 15.03 5.79 0.92
N ARG A 58 15.35 4.58 0.46
CA ARG A 58 14.57 3.78 -0.47
C ARG A 58 13.60 2.90 0.32
N ASP A 59 12.53 2.44 -0.32
CA ASP A 59 11.58 1.59 0.38
C ASP A 59 12.16 0.18 0.56
N ILE A 60 12.45 -0.53 -0.52
CA ILE A 60 12.95 -1.91 -0.47
C ILE A 60 14.06 -2.08 -1.49
N VAL A 61 15.19 -2.65 -1.08
CA VAL A 61 16.29 -2.99 -1.97
C VAL A 61 16.71 -4.42 -1.75
N LYS A 62 16.64 -5.23 -2.80
CA LYS A 62 17.07 -6.62 -2.78
C LYS A 62 18.04 -6.88 -3.94
N ALA A 63 18.87 -7.89 -3.80
CA ALA A 63 19.81 -8.28 -4.83
C ALA A 63 19.81 -9.78 -5.06
N ASP A 64 19.88 -10.17 -6.33
CA ASP A 64 20.31 -11.51 -6.70
C ASP A 64 21.84 -11.56 -6.64
N ARG A 65 22.38 -12.55 -5.93
CA ARG A 65 23.82 -12.77 -5.78
C ARG A 65 24.20 -14.11 -6.36
N ARG A 66 25.26 -14.09 -7.15
CA ARG A 66 25.95 -15.30 -7.59
C ARG A 66 27.34 -15.36 -6.93
N GLY A 67 27.42 -16.13 -5.83
CA GLY A 67 28.60 -16.16 -4.99
C GLY A 67 28.81 -14.84 -4.23
N GLN A 68 29.99 -14.20 -4.39
CA GLN A 68 30.30 -12.94 -3.72
C GLN A 68 29.90 -11.68 -4.53
N CYS A 69 29.45 -11.83 -5.77
CA CYS A 69 29.12 -10.73 -6.65
C CYS A 69 27.61 -10.53 -6.77
N TYR A 70 27.18 -9.26 -6.87
CA TYR A 70 25.82 -8.94 -7.29
C TYR A 70 25.64 -9.31 -8.76
N HIS A 71 24.53 -9.97 -9.08
CA HIS A 71 24.12 -10.22 -10.45
C HIS A 71 23.11 -9.19 -10.92
N LEU A 72 22.18 -8.81 -10.04
CA LEU A 72 21.14 -7.85 -10.31
C LEU A 72 20.73 -7.20 -8.99
N ILE A 73 20.46 -5.89 -8.99
CA ILE A 73 19.95 -5.14 -7.85
C ILE A 73 18.58 -4.61 -8.20
N PHE A 74 17.62 -4.79 -7.31
CA PHE A 74 16.25 -4.38 -7.45
C PHE A 74 15.92 -3.32 -6.40
N ASP A 75 15.30 -2.23 -6.82
CA ASP A 75 14.84 -1.15 -5.97
C ASP A 75 13.34 -0.95 -6.20
N LEU A 76 12.53 -1.11 -5.16
CA LEU A 76 11.08 -0.97 -5.22
C LEU A 76 10.63 0.23 -4.38
N GLU A 77 9.93 1.15 -5.01
CA GLU A 77 9.37 2.35 -4.39
C GLU A 77 7.83 2.31 -4.45
N ASN A 78 7.16 2.49 -3.32
CA ASN A 78 5.72 2.64 -3.24
C ASN A 78 5.34 4.12 -3.11
N GLN A 79 4.46 4.61 -4.00
CA GLN A 79 4.04 6.00 -4.02
C GLN A 79 2.52 6.14 -3.99
N ASP A 80 1.98 6.96 -3.08
CA ASP A 80 0.55 7.25 -3.00
C ASP A 80 0.15 8.59 -3.61
N ARG A 81 1.14 9.41 -3.97
CA ARG A 81 0.99 10.73 -4.60
C ARG A 81 2.00 10.90 -5.72
N ILE A 82 1.64 11.73 -6.69
CA ILE A 82 2.55 12.10 -7.76
C ILE A 82 3.71 12.91 -7.17
N ASP A 83 4.92 12.39 -7.34
CA ASP A 83 6.15 13.10 -7.00
C ASP A 83 6.80 13.60 -8.30
N TYR A 84 6.71 14.89 -8.52
CA TYR A 84 7.28 15.53 -9.73
C TYR A 84 8.81 15.48 -9.78
N THR A 85 9.48 15.08 -8.69
CA THR A 85 10.94 14.92 -8.63
C THR A 85 11.41 13.48 -8.85
N MET A 86 10.48 12.55 -9.07
CA MET A 86 10.75 11.11 -9.10
C MET A 86 11.86 10.69 -10.07
N PRO A 87 11.95 11.19 -11.32
CA PRO A 87 13.05 10.80 -12.21
C PRO A 87 14.44 11.13 -11.62
N VAL A 88 14.60 12.29 -10.97
CA VAL A 88 15.86 12.68 -10.32
C VAL A 88 16.10 11.88 -9.03
N ARG A 89 15.05 11.53 -8.30
CA ARG A 89 15.19 10.66 -7.11
C ARG A 89 15.72 9.28 -7.49
N ILE A 90 15.10 8.63 -8.47
CA ILE A 90 15.51 7.30 -8.95
C ILE A 90 16.93 7.35 -9.50
N MET A 91 17.25 8.34 -10.33
CA MET A 91 18.62 8.57 -10.80
C MET A 91 19.63 8.61 -9.63
N GLY A 92 19.31 9.36 -8.58
CA GLY A 92 20.16 9.45 -7.39
C GLY A 92 20.33 8.11 -6.66
N TYR A 93 19.28 7.29 -6.59
CA TYR A 93 19.36 5.96 -5.98
C TYR A 93 20.21 4.98 -6.78
N GLU A 94 20.04 4.96 -8.10
CA GLU A 94 20.81 4.09 -8.98
C GLU A 94 22.31 4.52 -8.99
N VAL A 95 22.59 5.81 -9.05
CA VAL A 95 23.97 6.33 -8.92
C VAL A 95 24.61 5.89 -7.60
N ALA A 96 23.89 6.00 -6.47
CA ALA A 96 24.41 5.58 -5.17
C ALA A 96 24.69 4.06 -5.15
N SER A 97 23.86 3.24 -5.79
CA SER A 97 24.06 1.80 -5.92
C SER A 97 25.29 1.47 -6.77
N TYR A 98 25.50 2.14 -7.89
CA TYR A 98 26.70 1.96 -8.73
C TYR A 98 27.96 2.45 -8.02
N GLU A 99 27.93 3.60 -7.34
CA GLU A 99 29.07 4.09 -6.56
C GLU A 99 29.46 3.13 -5.43
N LYS A 100 28.47 2.51 -4.76
CA LYS A 100 28.73 1.47 -3.74
C LYS A 100 29.47 0.29 -4.36
N GLN A 101 28.99 -0.24 -5.48
CA GLN A 101 29.66 -1.33 -6.18
C GLN A 101 31.10 -0.97 -6.59
N ILE A 102 31.32 0.26 -7.11
CA ILE A 102 32.65 0.75 -7.46
C ILE A 102 33.56 0.80 -6.22
N ARG A 103 33.08 1.28 -5.09
CA ARG A 103 33.84 1.31 -3.83
C ARG A 103 34.21 -0.09 -3.34
N GLU A 104 33.26 -1.04 -3.40
CA GLU A 104 33.50 -2.43 -3.00
C GLU A 104 34.54 -3.10 -3.91
N MET A 105 34.44 -2.92 -5.23
CA MET A 105 35.42 -3.43 -6.19
C MET A 105 36.80 -2.77 -6.02
N ALA A 106 36.85 -1.47 -5.76
CA ALA A 106 38.11 -0.77 -5.51
C ALA A 106 38.83 -1.32 -4.26
N ALA A 107 38.05 -1.62 -3.19
CA ALA A 107 38.62 -2.20 -1.97
C ALA A 107 39.19 -3.63 -2.20
N ILE A 108 38.54 -4.43 -3.05
CA ILE A 108 39.04 -5.75 -3.46
C ILE A 108 40.33 -5.58 -4.30
N ASN A 109 40.29 -4.70 -5.30
CA ASN A 109 41.43 -4.46 -6.18
C ASN A 109 42.66 -3.95 -5.43
N GLN A 110 42.50 -3.09 -4.41
CA GLN A 110 43.58 -2.62 -3.54
C GLN A 110 44.20 -3.74 -2.66
N LYS A 111 43.41 -4.71 -2.24
CA LYS A 111 43.93 -5.86 -1.49
C LYS A 111 44.79 -6.76 -2.37
N GLU A 112 44.45 -6.90 -3.65
CA GLU A 112 45.23 -7.70 -4.61
C GLU A 112 46.48 -6.99 -5.11
N ASP A 113 46.38 -5.66 -5.29
CA ASP A 113 47.50 -4.83 -5.72
C ASP A 113 47.42 -3.48 -5.00
N SER A 114 48.31 -3.30 -4.00
CA SER A 114 48.36 -2.06 -3.19
C SER A 114 48.74 -0.79 -3.96
N HIS A 115 49.26 -0.94 -5.16
CA HIS A 115 49.66 0.19 -6.05
C HIS A 115 48.59 0.51 -7.10
N SER A 116 47.48 -0.27 -7.14
CA SER A 116 46.41 -0.02 -8.10
C SER A 116 45.65 1.27 -7.75
N LEU A 117 45.77 2.29 -8.61
CA LEU A 117 45.01 3.54 -8.54
C LEU A 117 43.62 3.41 -9.19
N ASN A 118 43.42 2.36 -9.95
CA ASN A 118 42.17 2.16 -10.70
C ASN A 118 41.06 1.61 -9.79
N ARG A 119 39.97 2.32 -9.68
CA ARG A 119 38.76 1.88 -8.95
C ARG A 119 38.16 0.60 -9.57
N LEU A 120 38.12 0.53 -10.91
CA LEU A 120 37.72 -0.61 -11.71
C LEU A 120 38.86 -1.05 -12.60
N LYS A 121 39.11 -2.35 -12.72
CA LYS A 121 40.05 -2.95 -13.67
C LYS A 121 39.36 -3.18 -15.01
N GLU A 122 40.16 -3.30 -16.08
CA GLU A 122 39.66 -3.68 -17.39
C GLU A 122 38.92 -5.03 -17.31
N GLY A 123 37.76 -5.11 -17.94
CA GLY A 123 36.90 -6.30 -17.91
C GLY A 123 35.97 -6.41 -16.70
N GLN A 124 36.16 -5.68 -15.61
CA GLN A 124 35.19 -5.63 -14.52
C GLN A 124 33.90 -4.91 -14.96
N ARG A 125 32.76 -5.42 -14.51
CA ARG A 125 31.44 -4.85 -14.83
C ARG A 125 30.63 -4.68 -13.55
N LEU A 126 29.78 -3.66 -13.51
CA LEU A 126 28.81 -3.45 -12.45
C LEU A 126 27.58 -4.30 -12.70
N ALA A 127 26.95 -4.75 -11.64
CA ALA A 127 25.62 -5.35 -11.72
C ALA A 127 24.59 -4.30 -12.11
N PRO A 128 23.65 -4.60 -13.01
CA PRO A 128 22.56 -3.70 -13.33
C PRO A 128 21.71 -3.41 -12.09
N VAL A 129 21.17 -2.18 -12.03
CA VAL A 129 20.17 -1.77 -11.03
C VAL A 129 18.86 -1.54 -11.77
N VAL A 130 17.78 -2.14 -11.27
CA VAL A 130 16.43 -1.98 -11.81
C VAL A 130 15.55 -1.38 -10.72
N SER A 131 15.15 -0.14 -10.89
CA SER A 131 14.22 0.56 -10.02
C SER A 131 12.81 0.46 -10.59
N LEU A 132 11.83 0.11 -9.76
CA LEU A 132 10.41 0.01 -10.09
C LEU A 132 9.59 0.84 -9.12
N ILE A 133 8.69 1.68 -9.63
CA ILE A 133 7.78 2.48 -8.84
C ILE A 133 6.38 1.91 -8.97
N LEU A 134 5.75 1.53 -7.84
CA LEU A 134 4.35 1.18 -7.77
C LEU A 134 3.56 2.40 -7.29
N TYR A 135 2.71 2.90 -8.14
CA TYR A 135 1.87 4.05 -7.84
C TYR A 135 0.45 3.63 -7.46
N TRP A 136 0.02 4.03 -6.27
CA TRP A 136 -1.26 3.69 -5.64
C TRP A 136 -2.20 4.89 -5.50
N GLY A 137 -1.88 6.00 -6.15
CA GLY A 137 -2.61 7.26 -6.05
C GLY A 137 -4.03 7.20 -6.59
N LYS A 138 -4.77 8.30 -6.39
CA LYS A 138 -6.16 8.42 -6.87
C LYS A 138 -6.23 8.93 -8.30
N GLU A 139 -5.35 9.86 -8.63
CA GLU A 139 -5.27 10.46 -9.95
C GLU A 139 -4.23 9.72 -10.80
N PRO A 140 -4.47 9.52 -12.10
CA PRO A 140 -3.49 8.87 -12.97
C PRO A 140 -2.16 9.61 -12.97
N TRP A 141 -1.06 8.86 -12.91
CA TRP A 141 0.26 9.46 -13.03
C TRP A 141 0.67 9.55 -14.50
N GLU A 142 0.40 10.68 -15.12
CA GLU A 142 0.76 10.94 -16.52
C GLU A 142 2.22 11.38 -16.67
N LYS A 143 2.64 12.38 -15.87
CA LYS A 143 3.98 12.96 -15.89
C LYS A 143 4.43 13.42 -14.48
N PRO A 144 5.75 13.50 -14.22
CA PRO A 144 6.87 13.15 -15.12
C PRO A 144 7.10 11.63 -15.19
N ARG A 145 7.49 11.14 -16.38
CA ARG A 145 7.90 9.76 -16.63
C ARG A 145 9.38 9.64 -16.99
N CYS A 146 10.02 10.74 -17.24
CA CYS A 146 11.45 10.81 -17.53
C CYS A 146 12.03 12.18 -17.14
N LEU A 147 13.35 12.29 -17.17
CA LEU A 147 14.03 13.56 -16.91
C LEU A 147 13.60 14.68 -17.86
N HIS A 148 13.38 14.36 -19.14
CA HIS A 148 12.94 15.36 -20.11
C HIS A 148 11.61 16.01 -19.76
N ASP A 149 10.71 15.32 -19.08
CA ASP A 149 9.43 15.89 -18.61
C ASP A 149 9.59 16.96 -17.52
N MET A 150 10.80 17.06 -16.93
CA MET A 150 11.13 17.99 -15.87
C MET A 150 11.96 19.17 -16.36
N LEU A 151 12.46 19.12 -17.61
CA LEU A 151 13.35 20.15 -18.16
C LEU A 151 12.54 21.16 -18.97
N GLU A 152 12.98 22.42 -18.88
CA GLU A 152 12.48 23.50 -19.71
C GLU A 152 13.43 23.70 -20.90
N PHE A 153 12.88 23.59 -22.11
CA PHE A 153 13.61 23.84 -23.34
C PHE A 153 13.02 25.07 -24.03
N SER A 154 13.91 25.99 -24.47
CA SER A 154 13.49 27.06 -25.36
C SER A 154 13.25 26.51 -26.77
N GLU A 155 12.21 26.97 -27.43
CA GLU A 155 11.77 26.44 -28.75
C GLU A 155 12.87 26.44 -29.79
N ASP A 156 13.74 27.43 -29.77
CA ASP A 156 14.85 27.66 -30.73
C ASP A 156 16.02 26.69 -30.56
N ILE A 157 16.14 26.02 -29.40
CA ILE A 157 17.27 25.11 -29.10
C ILE A 157 16.83 23.67 -28.76
N GLU A 158 15.54 23.42 -28.55
CA GLU A 158 15.05 22.11 -28.09
C GLU A 158 15.50 20.97 -29.00
N GLU A 159 15.36 21.13 -30.32
CA GLU A 159 15.70 20.10 -31.30
C GLU A 159 17.19 19.74 -31.27
N VAL A 160 18.06 20.69 -30.91
CA VAL A 160 19.51 20.53 -30.87
C VAL A 160 19.99 19.99 -29.52
N ILE A 161 19.47 20.52 -28.45
CA ILE A 161 19.96 20.22 -27.07
C ILE A 161 19.34 18.95 -26.49
N LYS A 162 18.06 18.75 -26.69
CA LYS A 162 17.33 17.60 -26.11
C LYS A 162 17.93 16.22 -26.45
N PRO A 163 18.41 15.96 -27.70
CA PRO A 163 19.07 14.69 -28.03
C PRO A 163 20.43 14.48 -27.31
N LEU A 164 21.05 15.54 -26.82
CA LEU A 164 22.34 15.49 -26.09
C LEU A 164 22.13 15.16 -24.60
N ILE A 165 20.90 15.25 -24.11
CA ILE A 165 20.55 14.99 -22.71
C ILE A 165 19.88 13.61 -22.64
N SER A 166 20.36 12.74 -21.75
CA SER A 166 19.70 11.44 -21.52
C SER A 166 18.28 11.64 -21.00
N ALA A 167 17.30 10.99 -21.62
CA ALA A 167 15.91 11.06 -21.20
C ALA A 167 15.67 10.49 -19.81
N TYR A 168 16.47 9.53 -19.40
CA TYR A 168 16.38 8.84 -18.11
C TYR A 168 14.94 8.46 -17.74
N PRO A 169 14.31 7.51 -18.45
CA PRO A 169 12.97 7.05 -18.16
C PRO A 169 12.93 6.28 -16.84
N ILE A 170 11.83 6.42 -16.10
CA ILE A 170 11.55 5.63 -14.91
C ILE A 170 10.59 4.47 -15.21
N ASN A 171 10.78 3.32 -14.56
CA ASN A 171 9.84 2.21 -14.62
C ASN A 171 8.74 2.49 -13.59
N LEU A 172 7.59 2.96 -14.05
CA LEU A 172 6.45 3.30 -13.21
C LEU A 172 5.22 2.53 -13.64
N VAL A 173 4.64 1.80 -12.70
CA VAL A 173 3.39 1.07 -12.83
C VAL A 173 2.31 1.79 -12.01
N ASP A 174 1.30 2.32 -12.70
CA ASP A 174 0.11 2.84 -12.05
C ASP A 174 -0.86 1.69 -11.79
N MET A 175 -0.96 1.26 -10.55
CA MET A 175 -1.77 0.10 -10.14
C MET A 175 -3.26 0.27 -10.44
N SER A 176 -3.74 1.51 -10.58
CA SER A 176 -5.13 1.79 -10.96
C SER A 176 -5.40 1.63 -12.46
N GLN A 177 -4.35 1.59 -13.28
CA GLN A 177 -4.42 1.50 -14.74
C GLN A 177 -4.09 0.10 -15.26
N LEU A 178 -3.76 -0.85 -14.39
CA LEU A 178 -3.54 -2.24 -14.79
C LEU A 178 -4.78 -2.80 -15.47
N THR A 179 -4.59 -3.42 -16.64
CA THR A 179 -5.64 -4.15 -17.33
C THR A 179 -6.13 -5.34 -16.51
N GLU A 180 -7.28 -5.87 -16.85
CA GLU A 180 -7.82 -7.06 -16.18
C GLU A 180 -6.89 -8.27 -16.35
N GLU A 181 -6.30 -8.44 -17.53
CA GLU A 181 -5.33 -9.50 -17.82
C GLU A 181 -4.07 -9.37 -16.95
N GLU A 182 -3.48 -8.17 -16.85
CA GLU A 182 -2.32 -7.94 -16.00
C GLU A 182 -2.63 -8.24 -14.52
N ARG A 183 -3.81 -7.88 -14.03
CA ARG A 183 -4.20 -8.19 -12.64
C ARG A 183 -4.47 -9.68 -12.44
N GLN A 184 -5.05 -10.38 -13.42
CA GLN A 184 -5.29 -11.82 -13.36
C GLN A 184 -3.98 -12.63 -13.37
N ASN A 185 -2.91 -12.09 -13.93
CA ASN A 185 -1.58 -12.71 -13.91
C ASN A 185 -0.87 -12.56 -12.55
N LEU A 186 -1.37 -11.71 -11.66
CA LEU A 186 -0.89 -11.64 -10.28
C LEU A 186 -1.54 -12.77 -9.46
N THR A 187 -0.74 -13.51 -8.74
CA THR A 187 -1.17 -14.71 -7.97
C THR A 187 -0.96 -14.54 -6.46
N THR A 188 -0.14 -13.57 -6.03
CA THR A 188 0.08 -13.26 -4.63
C THR A 188 -0.95 -12.26 -4.09
N ASP A 189 -0.84 -11.93 -2.83
CA ASP A 189 -1.72 -10.99 -2.12
C ASP A 189 -1.82 -9.61 -2.76
N ILE A 190 -0.81 -9.22 -3.56
CA ILE A 190 -0.80 -7.94 -4.29
C ILE A 190 -1.96 -7.83 -5.28
N ARG A 191 -2.46 -8.96 -5.80
CA ARG A 191 -3.62 -9.02 -6.72
C ARG A 191 -4.86 -8.39 -6.09
N LEU A 192 -5.16 -8.75 -4.83
CA LEU A 192 -6.32 -8.20 -4.13
C LEU A 192 -6.26 -6.68 -4.06
N LEU A 193 -5.08 -6.12 -3.74
CA LEU A 193 -4.88 -4.68 -3.66
C LEU A 193 -4.99 -4.01 -5.04
N ALA A 194 -4.44 -4.64 -6.08
CA ALA A 194 -4.54 -4.16 -7.46
C ALA A 194 -5.99 -4.09 -7.93
N ASP A 195 -6.77 -5.15 -7.72
CA ASP A 195 -8.19 -5.19 -8.05
C ASP A 195 -9.00 -4.16 -7.25
N TYR A 196 -8.72 -4.03 -5.95
CA TYR A 196 -9.36 -3.03 -5.10
C TYR A 196 -9.13 -1.60 -5.59
N VAL A 197 -7.91 -1.29 -6.04
CA VAL A 197 -7.54 0.03 -6.56
C VAL A 197 -8.15 0.27 -7.94
N ALA A 198 -8.12 -0.72 -8.83
CA ALA A 198 -8.70 -0.64 -10.18
C ALA A 198 -10.22 -0.35 -10.13
N TYR A 199 -10.93 -0.95 -9.18
CA TYR A 199 -12.37 -0.74 -9.02
C TYR A 199 -12.73 0.33 -7.98
N ARG A 200 -11.80 1.24 -7.65
CA ARG A 200 -12.04 2.32 -6.67
C ARG A 200 -13.29 3.16 -6.95
N LYS A 201 -13.61 3.39 -8.23
CA LYS A 201 -14.79 4.17 -8.66
C LYS A 201 -16.07 3.33 -8.78
N ASP A 202 -15.99 2.00 -8.64
CA ASP A 202 -17.13 1.10 -8.71
C ASP A 202 -17.35 0.38 -7.36
N PRO A 203 -18.21 0.92 -6.49
CA PRO A 203 -18.47 0.33 -5.17
C PRO A 203 -19.03 -1.09 -5.22
N TYR A 204 -19.78 -1.43 -6.28
CA TYR A 204 -20.37 -2.74 -6.44
C TYR A 204 -19.30 -3.81 -6.77
N LYS A 205 -18.46 -3.53 -7.78
CA LYS A 205 -17.34 -4.41 -8.11
C LYS A 205 -16.38 -4.55 -6.94
N ARG A 206 -16.02 -3.45 -6.28
CA ARG A 206 -15.15 -3.45 -5.11
C ARG A 206 -15.68 -4.31 -3.97
N LYS A 207 -17.01 -4.27 -3.72
CA LYS A 207 -17.65 -5.13 -2.72
C LYS A 207 -17.62 -6.61 -3.12
N ASN A 208 -17.74 -6.90 -4.42
CA ASN A 208 -17.73 -8.28 -4.92
C ASN A 208 -16.33 -8.89 -4.85
N ILE A 209 -15.26 -8.12 -5.11
CA ILE A 209 -13.88 -8.59 -4.94
C ILE A 209 -13.66 -9.13 -3.53
N LEU A 210 -14.11 -8.40 -2.52
CA LEU A 210 -13.97 -8.80 -1.12
C LEU A 210 -14.83 -10.03 -0.76
N ARG A 211 -15.76 -10.44 -1.62
CA ARG A 211 -16.60 -11.63 -1.49
C ARG A 211 -16.19 -12.77 -2.40
N ASP A 212 -15.21 -12.54 -3.26
CA ASP A 212 -14.75 -13.55 -4.18
C ASP A 212 -13.88 -14.56 -3.44
N MET A 213 -14.37 -15.79 -3.33
CA MET A 213 -13.69 -16.90 -2.67
C MET A 213 -12.42 -17.35 -3.38
N SER A 214 -12.11 -16.77 -4.55
CA SER A 214 -10.87 -17.09 -5.28
C SER A 214 -9.61 -16.44 -4.71
N TYR A 215 -9.76 -15.43 -3.84
CA TYR A 215 -8.62 -14.79 -3.19
C TYR A 215 -8.19 -15.56 -1.95
N LYS A 216 -7.08 -16.24 -2.07
CA LYS A 216 -6.36 -16.81 -0.94
C LYS A 216 -5.26 -15.85 -0.52
N ILE A 217 -5.18 -15.53 0.76
CA ILE A 217 -4.24 -14.60 1.34
C ILE A 217 -3.24 -15.37 2.19
N ARG A 218 -1.96 -15.18 1.89
CA ARG A 218 -0.85 -15.78 2.65
C ARG A 218 -0.36 -14.82 3.73
N HIS A 219 -0.16 -13.56 3.37
CA HIS A 219 0.34 -12.50 4.27
C HIS A 219 -0.84 -11.64 4.75
N TRP A 220 -1.80 -12.30 5.42
CA TRP A 220 -3.11 -11.71 5.73
C TRP A 220 -3.02 -10.40 6.52
N LYS A 221 -2.08 -10.30 7.48
CA LYS A 221 -1.93 -9.13 8.34
C LYS A 221 -1.45 -7.92 7.56
N GLU A 222 -0.41 -8.08 6.75
CA GLU A 222 0.17 -7.04 5.90
C GLU A 222 -0.82 -6.65 4.80
N THR A 223 -1.50 -7.63 4.21
CA THR A 223 -2.51 -7.41 3.17
C THR A 223 -3.70 -6.61 3.69
N LEU A 224 -4.27 -6.99 4.84
CA LEU A 224 -5.35 -6.24 5.47
C LEU A 224 -4.91 -4.85 5.93
N THR A 225 -3.66 -4.73 6.43
CA THR A 225 -3.10 -3.43 6.82
C THR A 225 -2.95 -2.51 5.61
N ALA A 226 -2.45 -3.03 4.48
CA ALA A 226 -2.35 -2.28 3.22
C ALA A 226 -3.74 -1.93 2.69
N LEU A 227 -4.69 -2.85 2.73
CA LEU A 227 -6.08 -2.61 2.32
C LEU A 227 -6.75 -1.54 3.18
N ALA A 228 -6.58 -1.59 4.51
CA ALA A 228 -7.06 -0.56 5.43
C ALA A 228 -6.52 0.83 5.07
N ALA A 229 -5.23 0.91 4.78
CA ALA A 229 -4.56 2.15 4.42
C ALA A 229 -5.00 2.69 3.05
N ILE A 230 -5.22 1.81 2.07
CA ILE A 230 -5.73 2.18 0.72
C ILE A 230 -7.20 2.63 0.80
N ALA A 231 -8.02 1.89 1.53
CA ALA A 231 -9.46 2.15 1.68
C ALA A 231 -9.74 3.38 2.54
N GLY A 232 -8.87 3.68 3.51
CA GLY A 232 -9.13 4.66 4.56
C GLY A 232 -10.21 4.19 5.54
N ASP A 233 -10.41 2.87 5.68
CA ASP A 233 -11.51 2.25 6.41
C ASP A 233 -11.00 1.51 7.66
N LYS A 234 -11.42 2.00 8.83
CA LYS A 234 -11.00 1.46 10.14
C LYS A 234 -11.51 0.04 10.41
N ARG A 235 -12.52 -0.43 9.67
CA ARG A 235 -13.07 -1.79 9.82
C ARG A 235 -11.99 -2.83 9.57
N TYR A 236 -11.14 -2.65 8.56
CA TYR A 236 -10.02 -3.57 8.32
C TYR A 236 -9.02 -3.62 9.50
N THR A 237 -8.83 -2.52 10.22
CA THR A 237 -7.99 -2.51 11.42
C THR A 237 -8.63 -3.27 12.58
N GLN A 238 -9.96 -3.24 12.70
CA GLN A 238 -10.69 -4.03 13.70
C GLN A 238 -10.61 -5.53 13.36
N MET A 239 -10.66 -5.86 12.06
CA MET A 239 -10.46 -7.22 11.56
C MET A 239 -9.12 -7.79 12.02
N ILE A 240 -8.04 -7.07 11.75
CA ILE A 240 -6.70 -7.53 12.13
C ILE A 240 -6.65 -7.90 13.61
N LYS A 241 -7.22 -7.07 14.49
CA LYS A 241 -7.26 -7.33 15.93
C LYS A 241 -8.06 -8.59 16.29
N ALA A 242 -9.25 -8.76 15.67
CA ALA A 242 -10.11 -9.90 15.93
C ALA A 242 -9.47 -11.23 15.48
N TRP A 243 -8.67 -11.18 14.44
CA TRP A 243 -7.98 -12.35 13.89
C TRP A 243 -6.64 -12.63 14.57
N GLU A 244 -5.91 -11.63 15.06
CA GLU A 244 -4.70 -11.83 15.87
C GLU A 244 -4.96 -12.67 17.11
N ASP A 245 -6.17 -12.58 17.68
CA ASP A 245 -6.58 -13.38 18.85
C ASP A 245 -6.95 -14.85 18.48
N LYS A 246 -7.22 -15.13 17.22
CA LYS A 246 -7.77 -16.44 16.74
C LYS A 246 -6.74 -17.30 16.03
N ILE A 247 -5.79 -16.68 15.30
CA ILE A 247 -4.76 -17.41 14.55
C ILE A 247 -3.57 -17.67 15.47
N PRO A 248 -3.14 -18.94 15.64
CA PRO A 248 -1.90 -19.26 16.34
C PRO A 248 -0.70 -18.55 15.68
N GLN A 249 0.18 -17.98 16.49
CA GLN A 249 1.36 -17.24 15.99
C GLN A 249 2.38 -18.10 15.22
N GLU A 250 2.20 -19.42 15.20
CA GLU A 250 3.12 -20.39 14.55
C GLU A 250 2.72 -20.75 13.10
N ASP A 251 1.53 -20.36 12.63
CA ASP A 251 1.01 -20.74 11.29
C ASP A 251 1.31 -19.67 10.20
N GLY A 252 2.52 -19.14 10.17
CA GLY A 252 2.94 -18.01 9.33
C GLY A 252 2.92 -18.22 7.80
N GLU A 253 2.56 -19.41 7.28
CA GLU A 253 2.55 -19.71 5.85
C GLU A 253 1.25 -20.34 5.32
N GLU A 254 0.22 -20.48 6.14
CA GLU A 254 -1.07 -21.00 5.68
C GLU A 254 -1.84 -19.95 4.87
N GLU A 255 -2.41 -20.39 3.74
CA GLU A 255 -3.29 -19.56 2.93
C GLU A 255 -4.66 -19.47 3.58
N HIS A 256 -5.14 -18.27 3.83
CA HIS A 256 -6.45 -17.99 4.40
C HIS A 256 -7.45 -17.56 3.33
N ASP A 257 -8.70 -18.04 3.45
CA ASP A 257 -9.79 -17.62 2.57
C ASP A 257 -10.29 -16.23 2.99
N MET A 258 -10.13 -15.25 2.10
CA MET A 258 -10.56 -13.87 2.35
C MET A 258 -12.06 -13.77 2.64
N CYS A 259 -12.88 -14.62 2.02
CA CYS A 259 -14.32 -14.61 2.24
C CYS A 259 -14.69 -15.06 3.66
N GLU A 260 -14.05 -16.10 4.16
CA GLU A 260 -14.24 -16.60 5.52
C GLU A 260 -13.85 -15.55 6.55
N MET A 261 -12.73 -14.88 6.33
CA MET A 261 -12.26 -13.76 7.15
C MET A 261 -13.26 -12.60 7.19
N LEU A 262 -13.93 -12.31 6.08
CA LEU A 262 -14.88 -11.20 5.96
C LEU A 262 -16.29 -11.54 6.43
N GLU A 263 -16.77 -12.78 6.26
CA GLU A 263 -18.12 -13.18 6.66
C GLU A 263 -18.35 -13.01 8.16
N GLU A 264 -17.36 -13.35 8.95
CA GLU A 264 -17.44 -13.26 10.41
C GLU A 264 -17.62 -11.79 10.85
N ILE A 265 -16.93 -10.86 10.21
CA ILE A 265 -16.99 -9.44 10.53
C ILE A 265 -18.23 -8.76 9.96
N TRP A 266 -18.65 -9.17 8.78
CA TRP A 266 -19.91 -8.66 8.25
C TRP A 266 -21.10 -9.13 9.04
N SER A 267 -21.06 -10.32 9.65
CA SER A 267 -22.09 -10.76 10.57
C SER A 267 -22.10 -9.90 11.84
N GLU A 268 -20.95 -9.63 12.43
CA GLU A 268 -20.80 -8.75 13.60
C GLU A 268 -21.19 -7.30 13.28
N ALA A 269 -20.67 -6.74 12.18
CA ALA A 269 -21.00 -5.37 11.76
C ALA A 269 -22.48 -5.21 11.36
N LYS A 270 -23.08 -6.26 10.80
CA LYS A 270 -24.51 -6.29 10.51
C LYS A 270 -25.34 -6.33 11.79
N GLU A 271 -24.94 -7.13 12.77
CA GLU A 271 -25.61 -7.18 14.08
C GLU A 271 -25.47 -5.86 14.83
N GLU A 272 -24.28 -5.23 14.84
CA GLU A 272 -24.07 -3.90 15.40
C GLU A 272 -24.89 -2.84 14.67
N GLY A 273 -24.86 -2.81 13.35
CA GLY A 273 -25.66 -1.88 12.56
C GLY A 273 -27.18 -2.05 12.74
N ILE A 274 -27.65 -3.28 12.92
CA ILE A 274 -29.06 -3.56 13.28
C ILE A 274 -29.34 -3.05 14.70
N LYS A 275 -28.47 -3.30 15.66
CA LYS A 275 -28.62 -2.81 17.05
C LYS A 275 -28.62 -1.28 17.11
N GLU A 276 -27.70 -0.63 16.40
CA GLU A 276 -27.67 0.84 16.30
C GLU A 276 -28.92 1.39 15.60
N GLY A 277 -29.33 0.83 14.47
CA GLY A 277 -30.51 1.21 13.75
C GLY A 277 -31.81 1.05 14.57
N ILE A 278 -31.92 -0.04 15.34
CA ILE A 278 -33.03 -0.24 16.28
C ILE A 278 -32.99 0.82 17.38
N LYS A 279 -31.83 1.08 17.96
CA LYS A 279 -31.67 2.09 19.02
C LYS A 279 -32.01 3.49 18.53
N GLU A 280 -31.60 3.85 17.35
CA GLU A 280 -31.89 5.15 16.72
C GLU A 280 -33.38 5.25 16.35
N GLY A 281 -33.97 4.20 15.80
CA GLY A 281 -35.42 4.13 15.52
C GLY A 281 -36.27 4.22 16.79
N ILE A 282 -35.88 3.58 17.88
CA ILE A 282 -36.53 3.71 19.19
C ILE A 282 -36.42 5.16 19.70
N LYS A 283 -35.25 5.77 19.62
CA LYS A 283 -35.01 7.14 20.05
C LYS A 283 -35.87 8.14 19.28
N GLU A 284 -35.94 8.02 17.95
CA GLU A 284 -36.80 8.86 17.11
C GLU A 284 -38.29 8.62 17.38
N GLY A 285 -38.69 7.37 17.53
CA GLY A 285 -40.07 6.99 17.85
C GLY A 285 -40.53 7.56 19.19
N ILE A 286 -39.68 7.49 20.23
CA ILE A 286 -39.96 8.09 21.55
C ILE A 286 -40.06 9.62 21.45
N GLY A 287 -39.14 10.27 20.72
CA GLY A 287 -39.20 11.69 20.48
C GLY A 287 -40.47 12.14 19.80
N ALA A 288 -40.93 11.39 18.79
CA ALA A 288 -42.20 11.62 18.11
C ALA A 288 -43.40 11.41 19.02
N LEU A 289 -43.40 10.33 19.83
CA LEU A 289 -44.48 10.07 20.79
C LEU A 289 -44.58 11.17 21.87
N ILE A 290 -43.45 11.61 22.43
CA ILE A 290 -43.43 12.72 23.40
C ILE A 290 -43.99 14.01 22.80
N LYS A 291 -43.55 14.35 21.58
CA LYS A 291 -44.07 15.52 20.85
C LYS A 291 -45.58 15.45 20.60
N LEU A 292 -46.07 14.26 20.25
CA LEU A 292 -47.49 14.04 20.07
C LEU A 292 -48.26 14.20 21.39
N CYS A 293 -47.77 13.58 22.46
CA CYS A 293 -48.38 13.69 23.80
C CYS A 293 -48.42 15.15 24.30
N LYS A 294 -47.36 15.94 24.07
CA LYS A 294 -47.32 17.37 24.37
C LYS A 294 -48.39 18.13 23.59
N ASN A 295 -48.54 17.89 22.31
CA ASN A 295 -49.54 18.56 21.48
C ASN A 295 -50.97 18.27 21.93
N PHE A 296 -51.22 17.07 22.47
CA PHE A 296 -52.51 16.70 23.01
C PHE A 296 -52.67 16.98 24.52
N GLN A 297 -51.72 17.74 25.12
CA GLN A 297 -51.73 18.09 26.54
C GLN A 297 -51.82 16.88 27.49
N VAL A 298 -51.29 15.74 27.08
CA VAL A 298 -51.16 14.53 27.94
C VAL A 298 -50.16 14.83 29.05
N SER A 299 -50.45 14.36 30.27
CA SER A 299 -49.56 14.58 31.38
C SER A 299 -48.20 13.87 31.21
N ARG A 300 -47.14 14.38 31.84
CA ARG A 300 -45.81 13.81 31.80
C ARG A 300 -45.80 12.36 32.33
N GLN A 301 -46.61 12.10 33.33
CA GLN A 301 -46.72 10.78 33.96
C GLN A 301 -47.41 9.76 33.05
N GLU A 302 -48.47 10.14 32.37
CA GLU A 302 -49.15 9.32 31.35
C GLU A 302 -48.25 9.12 30.11
N THR A 303 -47.46 10.12 29.72
CA THR A 303 -46.51 10.00 28.60
C THR A 303 -45.41 8.99 28.93
N LEU A 304 -44.87 8.97 30.17
CA LEU A 304 -43.95 7.95 30.61
C LEU A 304 -44.53 6.53 30.50
N GLN A 305 -45.77 6.37 30.93
CA GLN A 305 -46.44 5.07 30.86
C GLN A 305 -46.62 4.59 29.42
N LYS A 306 -46.98 5.49 28.51
CA LYS A 306 -47.07 5.18 27.07
C LYS A 306 -45.72 4.79 26.44
N ILE A 307 -44.63 5.40 26.86
CA ILE A 307 -43.28 5.05 26.41
C ILE A 307 -42.94 3.62 26.88
N LEU A 308 -43.17 3.31 28.13
CA LEU A 308 -42.92 1.98 28.70
C LEU A 308 -43.74 0.86 27.99
N GLU A 309 -45.01 1.16 27.71
CA GLU A 309 -45.89 0.22 27.02
C GLU A 309 -45.56 0.03 25.55
N SER A 310 -45.13 1.10 24.85
CA SER A 310 -44.89 1.08 23.40
C SER A 310 -43.53 0.57 23.00
N PHE A 311 -42.50 0.79 23.83
CA PHE A 311 -41.09 0.50 23.47
C PHE A 311 -40.44 -0.57 24.34
N SER A 312 -41.16 -1.11 25.34
CA SER A 312 -40.66 -2.17 26.25
C SER A 312 -39.29 -1.88 26.87
N LEU A 313 -39.05 -0.61 27.24
CA LEU A 313 -37.80 -0.15 27.83
C LEU A 313 -37.81 -0.29 29.36
N PRO A 314 -36.61 -0.39 29.98
CA PRO A 314 -36.46 -0.21 31.43
C PRO A 314 -36.95 1.18 31.86
N GLN A 315 -37.54 1.26 33.04
CA GLN A 315 -38.13 2.52 33.57
C GLN A 315 -37.12 3.68 33.55
N GLN A 316 -35.89 3.41 33.98
CA GLN A 316 -34.82 4.41 34.03
C GLN A 316 -34.49 5.02 32.67
N GLU A 317 -34.43 4.18 31.64
CA GLU A 317 -34.13 4.59 30.26
C GLU A 317 -35.30 5.40 29.66
N ALA A 318 -36.52 5.00 29.94
CA ALA A 318 -37.72 5.76 29.54
C ALA A 318 -37.79 7.14 30.21
N GLU A 319 -37.39 7.25 31.46
CA GLU A 319 -37.30 8.54 32.19
C GLU A 319 -36.22 9.46 31.62
N GLU A 320 -35.06 8.91 31.20
CA GLU A 320 -33.99 9.64 30.55
C GLU A 320 -34.45 10.22 29.20
N TYR A 321 -35.10 9.41 28.36
CA TYR A 321 -35.69 9.88 27.10
C TYR A 321 -36.77 10.93 27.34
N LEU A 322 -37.62 10.71 28.34
CA LEU A 322 -38.63 11.71 28.68
C LEU A 322 -38.01 13.02 29.17
N ALA A 323 -36.90 12.98 29.89
CA ALA A 323 -36.19 14.17 30.33
C ALA A 323 -35.51 14.91 29.15
N MET A 324 -35.03 14.15 28.16
CA MET A 324 -34.33 14.70 26.98
C MET A 324 -35.29 15.43 26.03
N TYR A 325 -36.50 14.91 25.82
CA TYR A 325 -37.43 15.40 24.80
C TYR A 325 -38.66 16.15 25.35
N TRP A 326 -38.88 16.14 26.67
CA TRP A 326 -39.99 16.87 27.32
C TRP A 326 -39.65 18.38 27.43
#